data_780abae83c255d27f232f88f58127db1
#
_entry.id   780abae83c255d27f232f88f58127db1
#
_cell.length_a   1.000
_cell.length_b   1.000
_cell.length_c   1.000
_cell.angle_alpha   90.00
_cell.angle_beta   90.00
_cell.angle_gamma   90.00
#
_symmetry.space_group_name_H-M   'P 1'
#
loop_
_entity.id
_entity.type
_entity.pdbx_description
1 polymer ?
#
loop_
_entity_poly.entity_id
_entity_poly.type
_entity_poly.pdbx_seq_one_letter_code
_entity_poly.pdbx_strand_id
1 'polypeptide(L)'
;RSLEELDPAAVEDATLKAAWAEVARLHQAGIAHGDLGRHSVVVDTDGRPWLVDFDHATAVAPERLRQADLVELLVSLAVRFGPERAVAAATDSFDPETLAAALAATRPSALTHTTRDELGDHPGLRDDLARRVAAPDGPPPTEAVRRRSSGPSR
;
A
#
# COMPACT_ATOMS: atom_id res chain seq x y z
N ARG A 1 -9.46 -12.75 -11.42
CA ARG A 1 -9.80 -11.32 -11.45
C ARG A 1 -8.75 -10.52 -10.70
N SER A 2 -8.43 -9.32 -11.19
CA SER A 2 -7.55 -8.41 -10.49
C SER A 2 -8.24 -7.79 -9.26
N LEU A 3 -7.43 -7.27 -8.32
CA LEU A 3 -7.97 -6.52 -7.18
C LEU A 3 -8.73 -5.26 -7.63
N GLU A 4 -8.45 -4.74 -8.82
CA GLU A 4 -9.17 -3.63 -9.42
C GLU A 4 -10.61 -3.98 -9.78
N GLU A 5 -10.85 -5.20 -10.23
CA GLU A 5 -12.16 -5.69 -10.69
C GLU A 5 -13.05 -6.22 -9.57
N LEU A 6 -12.46 -6.60 -8.44
CA LEU A 6 -13.19 -7.19 -7.32
C LEU A 6 -13.86 -6.12 -6.47
N ASP A 7 -15.05 -6.46 -5.92
CA ASP A 7 -15.70 -5.64 -4.91
C ASP A 7 -14.80 -5.59 -3.65
N PRO A 8 -14.43 -4.40 -3.16
CA PRO A 8 -13.62 -4.27 -1.96
C PRO A 8 -14.19 -5.02 -0.74
N ALA A 9 -15.51 -5.06 -0.60
CA ALA A 9 -16.17 -5.76 0.50
C ALA A 9 -16.04 -7.29 0.41
N ALA A 10 -15.79 -7.82 -0.79
CA ALA A 10 -15.62 -9.25 -1.02
C ALA A 10 -14.17 -9.72 -0.88
N VAL A 11 -13.21 -8.81 -0.77
CA VAL A 11 -11.79 -9.13 -0.61
C VAL A 11 -11.45 -9.19 0.87
N GLU A 12 -10.97 -10.33 1.33
CA GLU A 12 -10.55 -10.53 2.72
C GLU A 12 -9.21 -9.85 3.01
N ASP A 13 -9.00 -9.42 4.25
CA ASP A 13 -7.72 -8.85 4.68
C ASP A 13 -6.56 -9.85 4.54
N ALA A 14 -6.83 -11.15 4.73
CA ALA A 14 -5.85 -12.21 4.50
C ALA A 14 -5.34 -12.22 3.05
N THR A 15 -6.19 -11.93 2.07
CA THR A 15 -5.80 -11.85 0.65
C THR A 15 -4.87 -10.67 0.41
N LEU A 16 -5.15 -9.51 1.01
CA LEU A 16 -4.28 -8.33 0.91
C LEU A 16 -2.91 -8.59 1.56
N LYS A 17 -2.89 -9.21 2.73
CA LYS A 17 -1.64 -9.61 3.40
C LYS A 17 -0.83 -10.60 2.56
N ALA A 18 -1.49 -11.57 1.95
CA ALA A 18 -0.84 -12.54 1.07
C ALA A 18 -0.25 -11.87 -0.19
N ALA A 19 -0.90 -10.86 -0.73
CA ALA A 19 -0.36 -10.08 -1.84
C ALA A 19 0.95 -9.38 -1.45
N TRP A 20 0.99 -8.75 -0.28
CA TRP A 20 2.21 -8.13 0.24
C TRP A 20 3.33 -9.15 0.50
N ALA A 21 2.99 -10.37 0.94
CA ALA A 21 3.95 -11.45 1.10
C ALA A 21 4.59 -11.86 -0.24
N GLU A 22 3.83 -11.86 -1.33
CA GLU A 22 4.37 -12.10 -2.67
C GLU A 22 5.35 -10.99 -3.11
N VAL A 23 5.03 -9.73 -2.80
CA VAL A 23 5.94 -8.60 -3.06
C VAL A 23 7.24 -8.76 -2.25
N ALA A 24 7.15 -9.16 -0.99
CA ALA A 24 8.32 -9.41 -0.16
C ALA A 24 9.22 -10.49 -0.75
N ARG A 25 8.65 -11.58 -1.25
CA ARG A 25 9.40 -12.63 -1.94
C ARG A 25 10.09 -12.13 -3.21
N LEU A 26 9.39 -11.31 -4.00
CA LEU A 26 9.93 -10.71 -5.21
C LEU A 26 11.14 -9.84 -4.89
N HIS A 27 11.01 -8.97 -3.89
CA HIS A 27 12.08 -8.06 -3.46
C HIS A 27 13.26 -8.81 -2.84
N GLN A 28 13.02 -9.91 -2.10
CA GLN A 28 14.08 -10.77 -1.56
C GLN A 28 14.90 -11.44 -2.68
N ALA A 29 14.27 -11.70 -3.82
CA ALA A 29 14.96 -12.19 -5.01
C ALA A 29 15.72 -11.08 -5.76
N GLY A 30 15.67 -9.84 -5.29
CA GLY A 30 16.35 -8.70 -5.91
C GLY A 30 15.60 -8.10 -7.10
N ILE A 31 14.33 -8.44 -7.28
CA ILE A 31 13.52 -8.01 -8.43
C ILE A 31 12.58 -6.89 -7.99
N ALA A 32 12.46 -5.84 -8.80
CA ALA A 32 11.40 -4.85 -8.69
C ALA A 32 10.40 -5.06 -9.83
N HIS A 33 9.12 -4.91 -9.54
CA HIS A 33 8.03 -5.13 -10.50
C HIS A 33 7.96 -4.01 -11.55
N GLY A 34 8.04 -2.77 -11.12
CA GLY A 34 8.06 -1.58 -11.99
C GLY A 34 6.70 -1.02 -12.38
N ASP A 35 5.62 -1.76 -12.15
CA ASP A 35 4.24 -1.30 -12.39
C ASP A 35 3.27 -2.00 -11.42
N LEU A 36 3.63 -1.95 -10.14
CA LEU A 36 2.90 -2.66 -9.09
C LEU A 36 1.67 -1.85 -8.64
N GLY A 37 0.51 -2.48 -8.68
CA GLY A 37 -0.74 -1.87 -8.26
C GLY A 37 -1.85 -2.92 -8.20
N ARG A 38 -3.07 -2.51 -7.86
CA ARG A 38 -4.23 -3.42 -7.77
C ARG A 38 -4.54 -4.12 -9.09
N HIS A 39 -4.17 -3.52 -10.23
CA HIS A 39 -4.34 -4.10 -11.56
C HIS A 39 -3.39 -5.27 -11.82
N SER A 40 -2.24 -5.32 -11.17
CA SER A 40 -1.21 -6.35 -11.33
C SER A 40 -1.26 -7.45 -10.27
N VAL A 41 -2.27 -7.44 -9.40
CA VAL A 41 -2.54 -8.50 -8.42
C VAL A 41 -3.83 -9.21 -8.82
N VAL A 42 -3.71 -10.46 -9.26
CA VAL A 42 -4.84 -11.30 -9.66
C VAL A 42 -5.14 -12.31 -8.56
N VAL A 43 -6.39 -12.44 -8.20
CA VAL A 43 -6.84 -13.39 -7.18
C VAL A 43 -7.52 -14.58 -7.87
N ASP A 44 -7.08 -15.79 -7.56
CA ASP A 44 -7.67 -17.02 -8.10
C ASP A 44 -8.96 -17.40 -7.36
N THR A 45 -9.57 -18.52 -7.77
CA THR A 45 -10.82 -19.00 -7.17
C THR A 45 -10.68 -19.46 -5.72
N ASP A 46 -9.45 -19.74 -5.28
CA ASP A 46 -9.14 -20.13 -3.90
C ASP A 46 -8.80 -18.92 -3.00
N GLY A 47 -8.89 -17.70 -3.55
CA GLY A 47 -8.55 -16.47 -2.85
C GLY A 47 -7.05 -16.18 -2.77
N ARG A 48 -6.22 -16.91 -3.53
CA ARG A 48 -4.77 -16.73 -3.54
C ARG A 48 -4.38 -15.64 -4.52
N PRO A 49 -3.57 -14.66 -4.11
CA PRO A 49 -3.09 -13.62 -5.00
C PRO A 49 -1.87 -14.07 -5.81
N TRP A 50 -1.79 -13.56 -7.04
CA TRP A 50 -0.68 -13.74 -7.96
C TRP A 50 -0.27 -12.38 -8.51
N LEU A 51 1.04 -12.11 -8.53
CA LEU A 51 1.57 -10.94 -9.22
C LEU A 51 1.68 -11.27 -10.71
N VAL A 52 1.24 -10.35 -11.55
CA VAL A 52 1.24 -10.48 -13.01
C VAL A 52 1.80 -9.22 -13.65
N ASP A 53 1.96 -9.22 -14.98
CA ASP A 53 2.41 -8.07 -15.78
C ASP A 53 3.83 -7.60 -15.42
N PHE A 54 4.80 -8.50 -15.58
CA PHE A 54 6.21 -8.23 -15.31
C PHE A 54 6.96 -7.52 -16.46
N ASP A 55 6.26 -6.87 -17.37
CA ASP A 55 6.86 -6.24 -18.54
C ASP A 55 7.87 -5.13 -18.19
N HIS A 56 7.70 -4.49 -17.02
CA HIS A 56 8.58 -3.42 -16.53
C HIS A 56 9.51 -3.89 -15.40
N ALA A 57 9.58 -5.20 -15.15
CA ALA A 57 10.37 -5.74 -14.06
C ALA A 57 11.87 -5.55 -14.32
N THR A 58 12.61 -5.27 -13.24
CA THR A 58 14.06 -5.14 -13.25
C THR A 58 14.67 -6.19 -12.35
N ALA A 59 15.50 -7.05 -12.92
CA ALA A 59 16.32 -8.00 -12.17
C ALA A 59 17.54 -7.25 -11.56
N VAL A 60 17.97 -7.67 -10.38
CA VAL A 60 19.05 -7.00 -9.63
C VAL A 60 18.72 -5.51 -9.46
N ALA A 61 17.48 -5.26 -9.00
CA ALA A 61 16.96 -3.92 -8.89
C ALA A 61 17.63 -3.13 -7.76
N PRO A 62 18.02 -1.87 -7.99
CA PRO A 62 18.45 -1.00 -6.91
C PRO A 62 17.30 -0.72 -5.93
N GLU A 63 17.65 -0.39 -4.70
CA GLU A 63 16.69 -0.17 -3.61
C GLU A 63 15.61 0.86 -3.99
N ARG A 64 15.96 1.93 -4.70
CA ARG A 64 15.01 2.96 -5.12
C ARG A 64 13.84 2.43 -5.96
N LEU A 65 14.07 1.39 -6.78
CA LEU A 65 13.01 0.77 -7.58
C LEU A 65 12.10 -0.13 -6.73
N ARG A 66 12.66 -0.82 -5.75
CA ARG A 66 11.87 -1.59 -4.78
C ARG A 66 11.07 -0.68 -3.87
N GLN A 67 11.63 0.45 -3.47
CA GLN A 67 10.89 1.47 -2.71
C GLN A 67 9.72 2.04 -3.52
N ALA A 68 9.93 2.31 -4.80
CA ALA A 68 8.85 2.75 -5.69
C ALA A 68 7.71 1.72 -5.76
N ASP A 69 8.02 0.43 -5.88
CA ASP A 69 7.02 -0.65 -5.83
C ASP A 69 6.16 -0.57 -4.56
N LEU A 70 6.78 -0.36 -3.41
CA LEU A 70 6.06 -0.29 -2.13
C LEU A 70 5.08 0.90 -2.10
N VAL A 71 5.51 2.06 -2.56
CA VAL A 71 4.65 3.25 -2.64
C VAL A 71 3.53 3.05 -3.64
N GLU A 72 3.83 2.49 -4.82
CA GLU A 72 2.84 2.19 -5.86
C GLU A 72 1.70 1.30 -5.34
N LEU A 73 2.05 0.18 -4.72
CA LEU A 73 1.05 -0.75 -4.21
C LEU A 73 0.29 -0.14 -3.02
N LEU A 74 0.99 0.53 -2.12
CA LEU A 74 0.37 1.12 -0.94
C LEU A 74 -0.67 2.18 -1.33
N VAL A 75 -0.36 3.07 -2.25
CA VAL A 75 -1.29 4.08 -2.79
C VAL A 75 -2.46 3.39 -3.50
N SER A 76 -2.17 2.45 -4.37
CA SER A 76 -3.18 1.73 -5.16
C SER A 76 -4.20 1.00 -4.28
N LEU A 77 -3.73 0.31 -3.24
CA LEU A 77 -4.60 -0.38 -2.29
C LEU A 77 -5.35 0.59 -1.38
N ALA A 78 -4.71 1.69 -0.97
CA ALA A 78 -5.35 2.70 -0.15
C ALA A 78 -6.53 3.37 -0.87
N VAL A 79 -6.37 3.67 -2.15
CA VAL A 79 -7.45 4.24 -2.98
C VAL A 79 -8.63 3.28 -3.08
N ARG A 80 -8.37 1.98 -3.22
CA ARG A 80 -9.43 0.98 -3.42
C ARG A 80 -10.05 0.46 -2.13
N PHE A 81 -9.23 0.19 -1.11
CA PHE A 81 -9.64 -0.50 0.11
C PHE A 81 -9.60 0.40 1.36
N GLY A 82 -9.15 1.62 1.22
CA GLY A 82 -8.93 2.55 2.31
C GLY A 82 -7.51 2.46 2.89
N PRO A 83 -6.98 3.60 3.40
CA PRO A 83 -5.61 3.67 3.90
C PRO A 83 -5.37 2.78 5.13
N GLU A 84 -6.36 2.58 5.98
CA GLU A 84 -6.25 1.74 7.17
C GLU A 84 -5.98 0.27 6.80
N ARG A 85 -6.78 -0.30 5.91
CA ARG A 85 -6.62 -1.68 5.44
C ARG A 85 -5.32 -1.87 4.67
N ALA A 86 -4.97 -0.89 3.84
CA ALA A 86 -3.75 -0.92 3.03
C ALA A 86 -2.50 -0.98 3.91
N VAL A 87 -2.40 -0.12 4.92
CA VAL A 87 -1.26 -0.09 5.85
C VAL A 87 -1.21 -1.35 6.71
N ALA A 88 -2.35 -1.79 7.26
CA ALA A 88 -2.42 -3.01 8.08
C ALA A 88 -1.93 -4.24 7.31
N ALA A 89 -2.30 -4.37 6.04
CA ALA A 89 -1.85 -5.47 5.21
C ALA A 89 -0.35 -5.40 4.90
N ALA A 90 0.17 -4.20 4.61
CA ALA A 90 1.57 -3.98 4.28
C ALA A 90 2.49 -4.28 5.48
N THR A 91 2.11 -3.89 6.68
CA THR A 91 2.91 -4.07 7.89
C THR A 91 3.02 -5.51 8.35
N ASP A 92 2.21 -6.42 7.81
CA ASP A 92 2.36 -7.86 8.03
C ASP A 92 3.62 -8.44 7.37
N SER A 93 4.09 -7.85 6.27
CA SER A 93 5.24 -8.33 5.50
C SER A 93 6.44 -7.39 5.47
N PHE A 94 6.24 -6.10 5.73
CA PHE A 94 7.28 -5.07 5.70
C PHE A 94 7.29 -4.30 7.02
N ASP A 95 8.49 -4.06 7.55
CA ASP A 95 8.64 -3.24 8.75
C ASP A 95 8.13 -1.81 8.52
N PRO A 96 7.52 -1.18 9.53
CA PRO A 96 7.09 0.22 9.42
C PRO A 96 8.20 1.16 8.99
N GLU A 97 9.43 0.93 9.44
CA GLU A 97 10.60 1.74 9.04
C GLU A 97 10.90 1.64 7.55
N THR A 98 10.78 0.44 6.98
CA THR A 98 10.97 0.20 5.53
C THR A 98 9.91 0.95 4.71
N LEU A 99 8.66 0.87 5.12
CA LEU A 99 7.56 1.56 4.45
C LEU A 99 7.68 3.09 4.59
N ALA A 100 8.04 3.57 5.77
CA ALA A 100 8.25 5.00 6.01
C ALA A 100 9.41 5.55 5.16
N ALA A 101 10.50 4.80 5.06
CA ALA A 101 11.65 5.17 4.23
C ALA A 101 11.27 5.23 2.75
N ALA A 102 10.48 4.29 2.26
CA ALA A 102 9.99 4.28 0.88
C ALA A 102 9.10 5.50 0.59
N LEU A 103 8.15 5.81 1.48
CA LEU A 103 7.28 6.98 1.35
C LEU A 103 8.08 8.30 1.37
N ALA A 104 9.13 8.40 2.20
CA ALA A 104 9.96 9.59 2.29
C ALA A 104 10.90 9.77 1.10
N ALA A 105 11.47 8.67 0.59
CA ALA A 105 12.53 8.70 -0.43
C ALA A 105 11.99 8.72 -1.87
N THR A 106 10.80 8.18 -2.11
CA THR A 106 10.28 8.04 -3.47
C THR A 106 9.70 9.36 -3.97
N ARG A 107 10.32 9.91 -5.00
CA ARG A 107 9.88 11.15 -5.65
C ARG A 107 8.72 10.87 -6.60
N PRO A 108 7.82 11.85 -6.84
CA PRO A 108 6.74 11.70 -7.81
C PRO A 108 7.20 11.25 -9.20
N SER A 109 8.39 11.72 -9.64
CA SER A 109 8.96 11.33 -10.93
C SER A 109 9.34 9.85 -11.04
N ALA A 110 9.49 9.15 -9.91
CA ALA A 110 9.79 7.72 -9.86
C ALA A 110 8.52 6.86 -9.87
N LEU A 111 7.34 7.47 -9.72
CA LEU A 111 6.06 6.79 -9.72
C LEU A 111 5.47 6.72 -11.12
N THR A 112 4.63 5.71 -11.36
CA THR A 112 3.87 5.60 -12.61
C THR A 112 2.88 6.77 -12.75
N HIS A 113 2.45 7.01 -13.97
CA HIS A 113 1.46 8.05 -14.25
C HIS A 113 0.16 7.80 -13.47
N THR A 114 -0.28 6.55 -13.43
CA THR A 114 -1.48 6.15 -12.69
C THR A 114 -1.39 6.51 -11.19
N THR A 115 -0.28 6.19 -10.55
CA THR A 115 -0.10 6.52 -9.13
C THR A 115 -0.03 8.02 -8.89
N ARG A 116 0.63 8.77 -9.78
CA ARG A 116 0.65 10.25 -9.70
C ARG A 116 -0.74 10.84 -9.81
N ASP A 117 -1.56 10.33 -10.73
CA ASP A 117 -2.94 10.77 -10.92
C ASP A 117 -3.78 10.46 -9.67
N GLU A 118 -3.65 9.27 -9.11
CA GLU A 118 -4.36 8.88 -7.89
C GLU A 118 -3.97 9.77 -6.70
N LEU A 119 -2.70 10.11 -6.54
CA LEU A 119 -2.25 11.04 -5.50
C LEU A 119 -2.78 12.47 -5.74
N GLY A 120 -2.89 12.88 -6.98
CA GLY A 120 -3.51 14.16 -7.36
C GLY A 120 -4.98 14.22 -7.05
N ASP A 121 -5.71 13.12 -7.27
CA ASP A 121 -7.13 12.99 -7.00
C ASP A 121 -7.46 12.82 -5.50
N HIS A 122 -6.48 12.43 -4.71
CA HIS A 122 -6.61 12.20 -3.26
C HIS A 122 -5.60 13.05 -2.48
N PRO A 123 -5.80 14.38 -2.39
CA PRO A 123 -4.90 15.26 -1.64
C PRO A 123 -4.77 14.82 -0.19
N GLY A 124 -3.54 14.80 0.31
CA GLY A 124 -3.25 14.37 1.69
C GLY A 124 -3.14 12.87 1.90
N LEU A 125 -3.40 12.03 0.89
CA LEU A 125 -3.31 10.58 1.03
C LEU A 125 -1.89 10.13 1.40
N ARG A 126 -0.87 10.68 0.75
CA ARG A 126 0.53 10.32 1.03
C ARG A 126 0.92 10.62 2.48
N ASP A 127 0.54 11.79 2.98
CA ASP A 127 0.78 12.18 4.36
C ASP A 127 0.00 11.33 5.35
N ASP A 128 -1.24 10.97 5.02
CA ASP A 128 -2.06 10.07 5.83
C ASP A 128 -1.43 8.67 5.92
N LEU A 129 -0.95 8.14 4.80
CA LEU A 129 -0.24 6.86 4.77
C LEU A 129 1.04 6.91 5.63
N ALA A 130 1.82 7.98 5.53
CA ALA A 130 3.02 8.17 6.33
C ALA A 130 2.71 8.20 7.84
N ARG A 131 1.66 8.90 8.24
CA ARG A 131 1.21 8.93 9.65
C ARG A 131 0.79 7.56 10.14
N ARG A 132 0.02 6.82 9.35
CA ARG A 132 -0.47 5.47 9.72
C ARG A 132 0.66 4.45 9.82
N VAL A 133 1.64 4.54 8.93
CA VAL A 133 2.84 3.70 8.97
C VAL A 133 3.67 4.00 10.22
N ALA A 134 3.81 5.25 10.60
CA ALA A 134 4.56 5.66 11.79
C ALA A 134 3.88 5.25 13.11
N ALA A 135 2.55 5.08 13.12
CA ALA A 135 1.77 4.72 14.29
C ALA A 135 0.72 3.64 13.96
N PRO A 136 1.17 2.41 13.59
CA PRO A 136 0.26 1.34 13.14
C PRO A 136 -0.75 0.91 14.22
N ASP A 137 -0.42 1.09 15.51
CA ASP A 137 -1.27 0.75 16.66
C ASP A 137 -2.00 1.98 17.24
N GLY A 138 -2.05 3.07 16.49
CA GLY A 138 -2.74 4.29 16.91
C GLY A 138 -4.25 4.08 17.08
N PRO A 139 -4.91 4.82 18.00
CA PRO A 139 -6.34 4.72 18.19
C PRO A 139 -7.09 5.10 16.89
N PRO A 140 -8.23 4.43 16.61
CA PRO A 140 -9.01 4.73 15.43
C PRO A 140 -9.47 6.20 15.42
N PRO A 141 -9.61 6.84 14.25
CA PRO A 141 -9.93 8.27 14.12
C PRO A 141 -11.15 8.75 14.92
N THR A 142 -12.09 7.85 15.17
CA THR A 142 -13.33 8.13 15.92
C THR A 142 -13.10 8.44 17.41
N GLU A 143 -12.06 7.89 18.03
CA GLU A 143 -11.75 8.16 19.44
C GLU A 143 -11.02 9.50 19.64
N ALA A 144 -10.22 9.91 18.67
CA ALA A 144 -9.53 11.21 18.72
C ALA A 144 -10.51 12.39 18.67
N VAL A 145 -11.63 12.25 17.96
CA VAL A 145 -12.69 13.28 17.90
C VAL A 145 -13.46 13.36 19.21
N ARG A 146 -13.72 12.22 19.87
CA ARG A 146 -14.44 12.20 21.16
C ARG A 146 -13.64 12.82 22.31
N ARG A 147 -12.30 12.70 22.30
CA ARG A 147 -11.45 13.29 23.34
C ARG A 147 -11.35 14.81 23.26
N ARG A 148 -11.59 15.42 22.09
CA ARG A 148 -11.56 16.87 21.91
C ARG A 148 -12.86 17.57 22.34
N SER A 149 -13.97 16.82 22.49
CA SER A 149 -15.27 17.38 22.88
C SER A 149 -15.56 17.32 24.40
N SER A 150 -14.68 16.67 25.17
CA SER A 150 -14.80 16.64 26.65
C SER A 150 -13.88 17.67 27.30
N GLY A 151 -14.01 18.92 26.90
CA GLY A 151 -13.45 20.03 27.67
C GLY A 151 -14.24 20.20 28.98
N PRO A 152 -13.59 20.63 30.06
CA PRO A 152 -14.32 20.84 31.32
C PRO A 152 -15.38 21.92 31.13
N SER A 153 -16.62 21.50 31.23
CA SER A 153 -17.72 22.46 31.41
C SER A 153 -17.62 23.02 32.83
N ARG A 154 -17.42 24.28 32.92
CA ARG A 154 -17.63 25.00 34.19
C ARG A 154 -19.10 25.23 34.42
#